data_f2a19a87ca91bf0c5bed1a566776b95f
#
_entry.id   f2a19a87ca91bf0c5bed1a566776b95f
#
_cell.length_a   1.000
_cell.length_b   1.000
_cell.length_c   1.000
_cell.angle_alpha   90.00
_cell.angle_beta   90.00
_cell.angle_gamma   90.00
#
_symmetry.space_group_name_H-M   'P 1'
#
loop_
_entity.id
_entity.type
_entity.pdbx_description
1 polymer ?
#
loop_
_entity_poly.entity_id
_entity_poly.type
_entity_poly.pdbx_seq_one_letter_code
_entity_poly.pdbx_strand_id
1 'polypeptide(L)'
;MKRGEVIVVGAGPAGIVAAIAARRLGLQVAVLDARTPPIDKPCGEGILPRGVAALKTLGIPLPPESGFPFRGISFVDEEYSARADFAGGSGYSVRRTKLHQLLVNHAAGAGVEFHWGARVTQIDSEAVTTAKEKFPYRWLIGADGQNSQVRKWAGLDSRLAAKKRFGFCSHFRLLPWSDVAEVHWARGCQIFITPLTGQEVGVAVLSRRPGLRLEEALAQFPSLAQKLRGATPTTREFGDTTCLKILPAVARGRVALVGDASGTVDAVTGHGLSLSFQQAIPLAEALRLSDLAHYQNAHRHIAAVPIAMSRLMLLMGGSDWIRNRTIHLFQKTPGLFPRLLAIHAETMPLSSIGVADIAGFGWKFLRT
;
A
#
# COMPACT_ATOMS: atom_id res chain seq x y z
N MET A 1 4.68 33.26 -15.93
CA MET A 1 4.44 31.86 -15.52
C MET A 1 3.09 31.79 -14.86
N LYS A 2 2.15 30.97 -15.33
CA LYS A 2 0.90 30.72 -14.62
C LYS A 2 1.27 30.03 -13.30
N ARG A 3 0.86 30.56 -12.15
CA ARG A 3 1.06 29.94 -10.82
C ARG A 3 0.38 28.57 -10.87
N GLY A 4 1.14 27.48 -10.72
CA GLY A 4 0.56 26.17 -10.48
C GLY A 4 -0.20 26.23 -9.17
N GLU A 5 -1.51 25.94 -9.18
CA GLU A 5 -2.30 26.01 -7.97
C GLU A 5 -1.89 24.91 -6.98
N VAL A 6 -1.58 23.72 -7.52
CA VAL A 6 -1.14 22.55 -6.74
C VAL A 6 0.14 21.99 -7.37
N ILE A 7 1.18 21.87 -6.57
CA ILE A 7 2.39 21.15 -6.92
C ILE A 7 2.42 19.82 -6.15
N VAL A 8 2.65 18.73 -6.85
CA VAL A 8 2.83 17.38 -6.28
C VAL A 8 4.28 16.97 -6.45
N VAL A 9 4.96 16.63 -5.39
CA VAL A 9 6.32 16.10 -5.41
C VAL A 9 6.30 14.59 -5.23
N GLY A 10 6.62 13.87 -6.32
CA GLY A 10 6.60 12.43 -6.42
C GLY A 10 5.47 11.92 -7.32
N ALA A 11 5.84 11.30 -8.45
CA ALA A 11 4.93 10.68 -9.41
C ALA A 11 4.75 9.17 -9.18
N GLY A 12 4.78 8.73 -7.92
CA GLY A 12 4.29 7.41 -7.54
C GLY A 12 2.76 7.34 -7.61
N PRO A 13 2.13 6.15 -7.48
CA PRO A 13 0.66 6.03 -7.54
C PRO A 13 -0.07 6.97 -6.59
N ALA A 14 0.43 7.20 -5.37
CA ALA A 14 -0.17 8.13 -4.42
C ALA A 14 -0.23 9.57 -4.97
N GLY A 15 0.89 10.07 -5.52
CA GLY A 15 0.97 11.42 -6.06
C GLY A 15 0.12 11.59 -7.31
N ILE A 16 0.14 10.60 -8.20
CA ILE A 16 -0.65 10.66 -9.45
C ILE A 16 -2.16 10.63 -9.14
N VAL A 17 -2.61 9.74 -8.23
CA VAL A 17 -4.03 9.66 -7.87
C VAL A 17 -4.49 10.92 -7.12
N ALA A 18 -3.65 11.51 -6.26
CA ALA A 18 -3.93 12.80 -5.63
C ALA A 18 -4.02 13.94 -6.67
N ALA A 19 -3.14 13.94 -7.68
CA ALA A 19 -3.19 14.89 -8.79
C ALA A 19 -4.48 14.78 -9.60
N ILE A 20 -4.90 13.55 -9.94
CA ILE A 20 -6.17 13.28 -10.63
C ILE A 20 -7.36 13.80 -9.81
N ALA A 21 -7.38 13.49 -8.50
CA ALA A 21 -8.46 13.94 -7.63
C ALA A 21 -8.56 15.46 -7.57
N ALA A 22 -7.44 16.17 -7.46
CA ALA A 22 -7.40 17.63 -7.47
C ALA A 22 -7.83 18.22 -8.83
N ARG A 23 -7.38 17.63 -9.95
CA ARG A 23 -7.80 18.05 -11.31
C ARG A 23 -9.30 17.92 -11.52
N ARG A 24 -9.92 16.84 -11.02
CA ARG A 24 -11.39 16.64 -11.11
C ARG A 24 -12.19 17.73 -10.40
N LEU A 25 -11.60 18.41 -9.42
CA LEU A 25 -12.21 19.58 -8.75
C LEU A 25 -11.82 20.91 -9.40
N GLY A 26 -11.22 20.89 -10.60
CA GLY A 26 -10.88 22.08 -11.39
C GLY A 26 -9.54 22.74 -11.03
N LEU A 27 -8.76 22.20 -10.08
CA LEU A 27 -7.48 22.78 -9.67
C LEU A 27 -6.41 22.57 -10.78
N GLN A 28 -5.51 23.52 -10.98
CA GLN A 28 -4.35 23.38 -11.85
C GLN A 28 -3.25 22.60 -11.11
N VAL A 29 -2.82 21.48 -11.68
CA VAL A 29 -1.89 20.55 -11.01
C VAL A 29 -0.67 20.27 -11.86
N ALA A 30 0.53 20.41 -11.26
CA ALA A 30 1.78 19.92 -11.83
C ALA A 30 2.43 18.89 -10.89
N VAL A 31 2.96 17.81 -11.45
CA VAL A 31 3.64 16.71 -10.75
C VAL A 31 5.10 16.70 -11.12
N LEU A 32 5.98 16.76 -10.12
CA LEU A 32 7.43 16.71 -10.28
C LEU A 32 7.97 15.38 -9.78
N ASP A 33 8.78 14.70 -10.57
CA ASP A 33 9.54 13.52 -10.12
C ASP A 33 10.98 13.57 -10.62
N ALA A 34 11.91 13.11 -9.78
CA ALA A 34 13.32 13.03 -10.12
C ALA A 34 13.65 11.95 -11.16
N ARG A 35 12.74 11.00 -11.34
CA ARG A 35 12.86 9.88 -12.29
C ARG A 35 12.00 10.13 -13.52
N THR A 36 12.23 9.31 -14.55
CA THR A 36 11.40 9.23 -15.76
C THR A 36 10.68 7.88 -15.79
N PRO A 37 9.44 7.79 -16.35
CA PRO A 37 8.76 6.51 -16.54
C PRO A 37 9.56 5.54 -17.45
N PRO A 38 9.41 4.22 -17.22
CA PRO A 38 8.58 3.57 -16.21
C PRO A 38 9.22 3.60 -14.82
N ILE A 39 8.44 3.98 -13.80
CA ILE A 39 8.91 4.01 -12.40
C ILE A 39 8.50 2.72 -11.71
N ASP A 40 9.47 1.88 -11.37
CA ASP A 40 9.27 0.65 -10.62
C ASP A 40 9.73 0.79 -9.16
N LYS A 41 9.05 0.05 -8.27
CA LYS A 41 9.35 -0.07 -6.84
C LYS A 41 8.83 -1.41 -6.34
N PRO A 42 9.56 -2.11 -5.44
CA PRO A 42 9.07 -3.34 -4.82
C PRO A 42 7.67 -3.16 -4.22
N CYS A 43 6.77 -4.07 -4.57
CA CYS A 43 5.37 -4.00 -4.19
C CYS A 43 4.77 -5.41 -4.20
N GLY A 44 3.80 -5.68 -3.31
CA GLY A 44 2.98 -6.88 -3.36
C GLY A 44 1.90 -6.83 -4.46
N GLU A 45 1.77 -5.70 -5.14
CA GLU A 45 0.94 -5.46 -6.34
C GLU A 45 -0.56 -5.70 -6.19
N GLY A 46 -1.02 -6.00 -4.96
CA GLY A 46 -2.43 -6.12 -4.63
C GLY A 46 -3.04 -4.78 -4.22
N ILE A 47 -4.23 -4.51 -4.75
CA ILE A 47 -5.10 -3.40 -4.35
C ILE A 47 -6.33 -4.00 -3.66
N LEU A 48 -6.54 -3.68 -2.39
CA LEU A 48 -7.68 -4.19 -1.63
C LEU A 48 -9.01 -3.54 -2.12
N PRO A 49 -10.18 -4.12 -1.82
CA PRO A 49 -11.47 -3.66 -2.34
C PRO A 49 -11.74 -2.15 -2.16
N ARG A 50 -11.38 -1.58 -1.01
CA ARG A 50 -11.55 -0.12 -0.78
C ARG A 50 -10.66 0.74 -1.67
N GLY A 51 -9.45 0.28 -1.99
CA GLY A 51 -8.59 0.95 -2.95
C GLY A 51 -9.15 0.89 -4.37
N VAL A 52 -9.71 -0.25 -4.78
CA VAL A 52 -10.41 -0.41 -6.06
C VAL A 52 -11.62 0.53 -6.12
N ALA A 53 -12.40 0.61 -5.05
CA ALA A 53 -13.55 1.52 -4.95
C ALA A 53 -13.13 3.00 -5.06
N ALA A 54 -12.01 3.39 -4.42
CA ALA A 54 -11.48 4.75 -4.51
C ALA A 54 -11.07 5.12 -5.95
N LEU A 55 -10.37 4.22 -6.65
CA LEU A 55 -10.04 4.41 -8.08
C LEU A 55 -11.30 4.54 -8.94
N LYS A 56 -12.30 3.69 -8.72
CA LYS A 56 -13.60 3.75 -9.42
C LYS A 56 -14.29 5.08 -9.18
N THR A 57 -14.34 5.59 -7.94
CA THR A 57 -14.91 6.91 -7.61
C THR A 57 -14.19 8.03 -8.34
N LEU A 58 -12.89 7.91 -8.56
CA LEU A 58 -12.09 8.87 -9.33
C LEU A 58 -12.17 8.67 -10.85
N GLY A 59 -12.95 7.68 -11.33
CA GLY A 59 -13.08 7.37 -12.75
C GLY A 59 -11.82 6.76 -13.36
N ILE A 60 -10.93 6.21 -12.52
CA ILE A 60 -9.69 5.58 -13.00
C ILE A 60 -9.98 4.12 -13.32
N PRO A 61 -9.90 3.70 -14.59
CA PRO A 61 -10.22 2.34 -14.99
C PRO A 61 -9.13 1.35 -14.55
N LEU A 62 -9.57 0.15 -14.21
CA LEU A 62 -8.71 -1.03 -14.05
C LEU A 62 -9.16 -2.07 -15.10
N PRO A 63 -8.61 -2.03 -16.32
CA PRO A 63 -9.05 -2.91 -17.40
C PRO A 63 -8.74 -4.38 -17.09
N PRO A 64 -9.65 -5.32 -17.37
CA PRO A 64 -9.48 -6.74 -17.04
C PRO A 64 -8.17 -7.36 -17.56
N GLU A 65 -7.70 -6.90 -18.73
CA GLU A 65 -6.46 -7.33 -19.37
C GLU A 65 -5.19 -6.77 -18.70
N SER A 66 -5.34 -5.85 -17.78
CA SER A 66 -4.20 -5.19 -17.13
C SER A 66 -3.77 -5.83 -15.81
N GLY A 67 -4.59 -6.75 -15.28
CA GLY A 67 -4.33 -7.38 -13.99
C GLY A 67 -5.27 -8.54 -13.73
N PHE A 68 -5.41 -8.91 -12.47
CA PHE A 68 -6.20 -10.06 -12.03
C PHE A 68 -7.10 -9.69 -10.84
N PRO A 69 -8.42 -9.90 -10.91
CA PRO A 69 -9.31 -9.76 -9.76
C PRO A 69 -9.09 -10.92 -8.79
N PHE A 70 -8.68 -10.64 -7.55
CA PHE A 70 -8.57 -11.67 -6.53
C PHE A 70 -9.67 -11.54 -5.48
N ARG A 71 -10.23 -12.69 -5.07
CA ARG A 71 -11.46 -12.73 -4.28
C ARG A 71 -11.26 -12.64 -2.77
N GLY A 72 -10.04 -12.87 -2.28
CA GLY A 72 -9.82 -12.95 -0.84
C GLY A 72 -8.35 -13.13 -0.49
N ILE A 73 -8.11 -13.56 0.75
CA ILE A 73 -6.77 -13.82 1.28
C ILE A 73 -6.74 -15.21 1.91
N SER A 74 -5.62 -15.92 1.73
CA SER A 74 -5.31 -17.15 2.44
C SER A 74 -4.06 -16.95 3.30
N PHE A 75 -4.15 -17.33 4.58
CA PHE A 75 -3.00 -17.48 5.46
C PHE A 75 -2.60 -18.95 5.52
N VAL A 76 -1.33 -19.21 5.34
CA VAL A 76 -0.77 -20.58 5.30
C VAL A 76 0.48 -20.61 6.17
N ASP A 77 0.58 -21.55 7.08
CA ASP A 77 1.85 -21.92 7.72
C ASP A 77 2.18 -23.40 7.45
N GLU A 78 3.07 -24.01 8.22
CA GLU A 78 3.50 -25.41 7.99
C GLU A 78 2.37 -26.42 8.25
N GLU A 79 1.48 -26.12 9.19
CA GLU A 79 0.47 -27.08 9.70
C GLU A 79 -0.96 -26.66 9.38
N TYR A 80 -1.22 -25.35 9.31
CA TYR A 80 -2.56 -24.80 9.24
C TYR A 80 -2.73 -23.86 8.05
N SER A 81 -3.95 -23.82 7.54
CA SER A 81 -4.33 -22.82 6.55
C SER A 81 -5.73 -22.29 6.83
N ALA A 82 -5.93 -21.02 6.57
CA ALA A 82 -7.23 -20.37 6.65
C ALA A 82 -7.41 -19.45 5.44
N ARG A 83 -8.56 -19.60 4.77
CA ARG A 83 -8.94 -18.78 3.62
C ARG A 83 -10.25 -18.06 3.90
N ALA A 84 -10.34 -16.83 3.43
CA ALA A 84 -11.58 -16.07 3.41
C ALA A 84 -11.68 -15.22 2.15
N ASP A 85 -12.91 -15.10 1.64
CA ASP A 85 -13.23 -14.20 0.54
C ASP A 85 -13.65 -12.83 1.09
N PHE A 86 -13.45 -11.77 0.31
CA PHE A 86 -13.87 -10.43 0.69
C PHE A 86 -15.39 -10.29 0.67
N ALA A 87 -15.95 -9.70 1.70
CA ALA A 87 -17.35 -9.33 1.75
C ALA A 87 -17.55 -7.99 1.00
N GLY A 88 -18.07 -7.99 -0.20
CA GLY A 88 -18.44 -6.75 -0.90
C GLY A 88 -17.48 -6.31 -2.01
N GLY A 89 -16.92 -7.26 -2.74
CA GLY A 89 -16.13 -6.99 -3.95
C GLY A 89 -14.81 -7.75 -3.97
N SER A 90 -14.08 -7.60 -5.05
CA SER A 90 -12.76 -8.20 -5.22
C SER A 90 -11.68 -7.15 -5.04
N GLY A 91 -10.51 -7.59 -4.57
CA GLY A 91 -9.29 -6.86 -4.79
C GLY A 91 -8.86 -6.94 -6.25
N TYR A 92 -7.86 -6.17 -6.62
CA TYR A 92 -7.30 -6.19 -7.96
C TYR A 92 -5.78 -6.17 -7.88
N SER A 93 -5.14 -7.13 -8.50
CA SER A 93 -3.69 -7.16 -8.58
C SER A 93 -3.22 -6.75 -9.98
N VAL A 94 -2.15 -5.98 -10.02
CA VAL A 94 -1.60 -5.44 -11.26
C VAL A 94 -0.12 -5.16 -11.08
N ARG A 95 0.67 -5.51 -12.10
CA ARG A 95 2.09 -5.16 -12.15
C ARG A 95 2.30 -3.68 -11.87
N ARG A 96 3.22 -3.37 -10.97
CA ARG A 96 3.49 -2.01 -10.52
C ARG A 96 3.78 -1.05 -11.68
N THR A 97 4.56 -1.47 -12.65
CA THR A 97 4.88 -0.68 -13.85
C THR A 97 3.65 -0.46 -14.73
N LYS A 98 2.78 -1.47 -14.86
CA LYS A 98 1.53 -1.35 -15.62
C LYS A 98 0.55 -0.39 -14.94
N LEU A 99 0.37 -0.53 -13.62
CA LEU A 99 -0.44 0.42 -12.84
C LEU A 99 0.07 1.84 -12.99
N HIS A 100 1.39 2.04 -12.87
CA HIS A 100 2.00 3.36 -13.04
C HIS A 100 1.68 3.96 -14.42
N GLN A 101 1.83 3.18 -15.50
CA GLN A 101 1.53 3.63 -16.85
C GLN A 101 0.04 4.00 -17.03
N LEU A 102 -0.88 3.17 -16.49
CA LEU A 102 -2.32 3.46 -16.52
C LEU A 102 -2.63 4.78 -15.81
N LEU A 103 -2.05 4.99 -14.63
CA LEU A 103 -2.26 6.21 -13.86
C LEU A 103 -1.69 7.44 -14.56
N VAL A 104 -0.49 7.36 -15.13
CA VAL A 104 0.15 8.46 -15.88
C VAL A 104 -0.72 8.84 -17.10
N ASN A 105 -1.15 7.84 -17.88
CA ASN A 105 -1.98 8.09 -19.07
C ASN A 105 -3.31 8.76 -18.70
N HIS A 106 -3.96 8.27 -17.63
CA HIS A 106 -5.23 8.84 -17.18
C HIS A 106 -5.03 10.27 -16.64
N ALA A 107 -3.96 10.52 -15.87
CA ALA A 107 -3.66 11.85 -15.35
C ALA A 107 -3.32 12.86 -16.46
N ALA A 108 -2.55 12.45 -17.45
CA ALA A 108 -2.23 13.29 -18.61
C ALA A 108 -3.52 13.64 -19.41
N GLY A 109 -4.40 12.65 -19.65
CA GLY A 109 -5.70 12.87 -20.26
C GLY A 109 -6.63 13.80 -19.45
N ALA A 110 -6.47 13.84 -18.11
CA ALA A 110 -7.17 14.77 -17.23
C ALA A 110 -6.52 16.18 -17.19
N GLY A 111 -5.40 16.40 -17.89
CA GLY A 111 -4.70 17.68 -17.95
C GLY A 111 -3.76 17.92 -16.74
N VAL A 112 -3.23 16.86 -16.13
CA VAL A 112 -2.12 16.96 -15.17
C VAL A 112 -0.83 17.21 -15.95
N GLU A 113 -0.07 18.22 -15.55
CA GLU A 113 1.24 18.52 -16.12
C GLU A 113 2.32 17.70 -15.42
N PHE A 114 3.23 17.04 -16.18
CA PHE A 114 4.32 16.25 -15.61
C PHE A 114 5.68 16.85 -15.94
N HIS A 115 6.50 17.02 -14.89
CA HIS A 115 7.90 17.43 -14.99
C HIS A 115 8.80 16.26 -14.56
N TRP A 116 9.18 15.44 -15.53
CA TRP A 116 10.07 14.30 -15.33
C TRP A 116 11.55 14.74 -15.24
N GLY A 117 12.34 14.04 -14.43
CA GLY A 117 13.74 14.39 -14.16
C GLY A 117 13.88 15.65 -13.29
N ALA A 118 12.77 16.18 -12.77
CA ALA A 118 12.73 17.39 -11.92
C ALA A 118 12.96 17.05 -10.45
N ARG A 119 14.21 16.85 -10.06
CA ARG A 119 14.58 16.62 -8.66
C ARG A 119 14.36 17.89 -7.84
N VAL A 120 13.46 17.83 -6.87
CA VAL A 120 13.27 18.90 -5.89
C VAL A 120 14.45 18.93 -4.93
N THR A 121 15.01 20.11 -4.71
CA THR A 121 16.17 20.35 -3.86
C THR A 121 15.84 21.15 -2.60
N GLN A 122 14.75 21.94 -2.65
CA GLN A 122 14.31 22.79 -1.55
C GLN A 122 12.82 23.12 -1.68
N ILE A 123 12.16 23.37 -0.56
CA ILE A 123 10.85 24.03 -0.50
C ILE A 123 10.93 25.24 0.42
N ASP A 124 10.22 26.29 0.09
CA ASP A 124 9.95 27.43 0.96
C ASP A 124 8.42 27.67 1.08
N SER A 125 7.98 28.77 1.64
CA SER A 125 6.53 29.06 1.83
C SER A 125 5.78 29.36 0.52
N GLU A 126 6.48 29.59 -0.58
CA GLU A 126 5.91 30.08 -1.84
C GLU A 126 6.19 29.18 -3.05
N ALA A 127 7.33 28.46 -3.02
CA ALA A 127 7.80 27.71 -4.18
C ALA A 127 8.51 26.42 -3.83
N VAL A 128 8.51 25.50 -4.81
CA VAL A 128 9.37 24.32 -4.87
C VAL A 128 10.51 24.63 -5.82
N THR A 129 11.75 24.37 -5.39
CA THR A 129 12.97 24.63 -6.19
C THR A 129 13.53 23.30 -6.70
N THR A 130 13.87 23.29 -7.99
CA THR A 130 14.67 22.26 -8.65
C THR A 130 16.00 22.85 -9.08
N ALA A 131 16.90 22.04 -9.66
CA ALA A 131 18.17 22.56 -10.22
C ALA A 131 17.95 23.53 -11.40
N LYS A 132 16.80 23.47 -12.07
CA LYS A 132 16.55 24.24 -13.30
C LYS A 132 15.67 25.47 -13.08
N GLU A 133 14.64 25.33 -12.24
CA GLU A 133 13.59 26.34 -12.10
C GLU A 133 12.87 26.26 -10.76
N LYS A 134 12.07 27.29 -10.47
CA LYS A 134 11.18 27.36 -9.31
C LYS A 134 9.74 27.24 -9.75
N PHE A 135 8.97 26.43 -8.99
CA PHE A 135 7.54 26.20 -9.18
C PHE A 135 6.76 26.84 -8.04
N PRO A 136 6.15 28.02 -8.26
CA PRO A 136 5.32 28.62 -7.23
C PRO A 136 4.05 27.80 -7.01
N TYR A 137 3.60 27.71 -5.77
CA TYR A 137 2.41 26.94 -5.40
C TYR A 137 1.49 27.69 -4.45
N ARG A 138 0.20 27.36 -4.52
CA ARG A 138 -0.77 27.64 -3.47
C ARG A 138 -0.79 26.47 -2.49
N TRP A 139 -0.74 25.23 -2.99
CA TRP A 139 -0.72 24.00 -2.24
C TRP A 139 0.43 23.08 -2.68
N LEU A 140 1.12 22.49 -1.72
CA LEU A 140 2.16 21.52 -1.95
C LEU A 140 1.75 20.16 -1.41
N ILE A 141 1.78 19.12 -2.26
CA ILE A 141 1.53 17.73 -1.89
C ILE A 141 2.84 16.97 -1.92
N GLY A 142 3.29 16.48 -0.75
CA GLY A 142 4.42 15.56 -0.65
C GLY A 142 3.95 14.11 -0.87
N ALA A 143 4.43 13.50 -1.95
CA ALA A 143 4.15 12.11 -2.34
C ALA A 143 5.44 11.34 -2.67
N ASP A 144 6.57 11.78 -2.11
CA ASP A 144 7.94 11.36 -2.40
C ASP A 144 8.39 10.12 -1.59
N GLY A 145 7.42 9.33 -1.08
CA GLY A 145 7.62 8.00 -0.53
C GLY A 145 8.10 8.01 0.94
N GLN A 146 8.51 6.84 1.42
CA GLN A 146 8.81 6.63 2.85
C GLN A 146 9.97 7.48 3.38
N ASN A 147 10.92 7.86 2.53
CA ASN A 147 12.08 8.70 2.88
C ASN A 147 11.85 10.19 2.56
N SER A 148 10.60 10.63 2.54
CA SER A 148 10.14 11.94 2.10
C SER A 148 11.00 13.10 2.60
N GLN A 149 11.54 13.87 1.64
CA GLN A 149 12.21 15.13 1.92
C GLN A 149 11.19 16.25 2.17
N VAL A 150 10.07 16.25 1.44
CA VAL A 150 8.98 17.21 1.65
C VAL A 150 8.52 17.15 3.11
N ARG A 151 8.32 15.94 3.66
CA ARG A 151 7.97 15.75 5.09
C ARG A 151 8.97 16.39 6.03
N LYS A 152 10.28 16.20 5.76
CA LYS A 152 11.35 16.78 6.59
C LYS A 152 11.38 18.31 6.50
N TRP A 153 11.34 18.84 5.28
CA TRP A 153 11.36 20.29 5.06
C TRP A 153 10.14 20.99 5.63
N ALA A 154 8.96 20.35 5.57
CA ALA A 154 7.75 20.88 6.18
C ALA A 154 7.72 20.74 7.71
N GLY A 155 8.74 20.15 8.34
CA GLY A 155 8.79 19.91 9.79
C GLY A 155 7.70 18.95 10.29
N LEU A 156 7.29 18.00 9.43
CA LEU A 156 6.26 16.99 9.72
C LEU A 156 6.87 15.63 10.07
N ASP A 157 8.20 15.49 10.06
CA ASP A 157 8.84 14.20 10.32
C ASP A 157 8.81 13.84 11.81
N SER A 158 8.66 12.54 12.08
CA SER A 158 8.72 11.99 13.43
C SER A 158 10.14 11.57 13.77
N ARG A 159 10.58 11.87 14.99
CA ARG A 159 11.88 11.42 15.53
C ARG A 159 11.90 9.95 15.95
N LEU A 160 10.73 9.30 16.04
CA LEU A 160 10.64 7.90 16.43
C LEU A 160 11.23 7.00 15.34
N ALA A 161 12.25 6.25 15.69
CA ALA A 161 12.83 5.23 14.81
C ALA A 161 11.85 4.05 14.68
N ALA A 162 11.45 3.76 13.45
CA ALA A 162 10.64 2.59 13.15
C ALA A 162 11.55 1.36 12.96
N LYS A 163 11.10 0.19 13.44
CA LYS A 163 11.80 -1.08 13.18
C LYS A 163 11.65 -1.42 11.70
N LYS A 164 12.77 -1.41 10.97
CA LYS A 164 12.80 -1.73 9.54
C LYS A 164 12.64 -3.22 9.31
N ARG A 165 11.96 -3.54 8.22
CA ARG A 165 11.92 -4.86 7.59
C ARG A 165 12.36 -4.71 6.14
N PHE A 166 12.72 -5.83 5.52
CA PHE A 166 13.25 -5.87 4.16
C PHE A 166 12.27 -6.65 3.30
N GLY A 167 11.89 -6.08 2.15
CA GLY A 167 11.01 -6.70 1.19
C GLY A 167 11.73 -6.91 -0.13
N PHE A 168 11.60 -8.10 -0.71
CA PHE A 168 12.11 -8.43 -2.05
C PHE A 168 10.98 -8.98 -2.89
N CYS A 169 10.94 -8.59 -4.15
CA CYS A 169 9.90 -9.00 -5.10
C CYS A 169 10.53 -9.62 -6.34
N SER A 170 9.88 -10.66 -6.85
CA SER A 170 10.16 -11.31 -8.12
C SER A 170 8.85 -11.69 -8.79
N HIS A 171 8.87 -11.89 -10.10
CA HIS A 171 7.70 -12.31 -10.85
C HIS A 171 8.05 -13.56 -11.66
N PHE A 172 7.06 -14.45 -11.80
CA PHE A 172 7.27 -15.74 -12.44
C PHE A 172 6.17 -16.00 -13.47
N ARG A 173 6.57 -16.48 -14.64
CA ARG A 173 5.64 -17.02 -15.64
C ARG A 173 5.12 -18.35 -15.13
N LEU A 174 3.91 -18.33 -14.63
CA LEU A 174 3.23 -19.46 -14.02
C LEU A 174 1.74 -19.22 -13.97
N LEU A 175 0.94 -20.23 -14.30
CA LEU A 175 -0.52 -20.15 -14.09
C LEU A 175 -0.81 -20.01 -12.61
N PRO A 176 -1.57 -18.99 -12.19
CA PRO A 176 -2.01 -18.90 -10.81
C PRO A 176 -2.79 -20.16 -10.40
N TRP A 177 -2.41 -20.74 -9.29
CA TRP A 177 -3.11 -21.91 -8.72
C TRP A 177 -4.22 -21.51 -7.74
N SER A 178 -4.39 -20.23 -7.53
CA SER A 178 -5.39 -19.66 -6.62
C SER A 178 -5.93 -18.34 -7.15
N ASP A 179 -7.17 -18.05 -6.86
CA ASP A 179 -7.84 -16.77 -7.13
C ASP A 179 -7.87 -15.84 -5.91
N VAL A 180 -7.07 -16.14 -4.89
CA VAL A 180 -6.83 -15.29 -3.71
C VAL A 180 -5.35 -14.98 -3.57
N ALA A 181 -5.02 -13.89 -2.89
CA ALA A 181 -3.66 -13.64 -2.45
C ALA A 181 -3.31 -14.59 -1.29
N GLU A 182 -2.14 -15.25 -1.36
CA GLU A 182 -1.67 -16.12 -0.28
C GLU A 182 -0.57 -15.43 0.52
N VAL A 183 -0.64 -15.55 1.84
CA VAL A 183 0.42 -15.14 2.77
C VAL A 183 0.93 -16.36 3.48
N HIS A 184 2.10 -16.81 3.09
CA HIS A 184 2.81 -17.92 3.71
C HIS A 184 3.64 -17.41 4.87
N TRP A 185 3.44 -18.00 6.05
CA TRP A 185 4.06 -17.56 7.29
C TRP A 185 5.11 -18.55 7.77
N ALA A 186 6.32 -18.09 8.04
CA ALA A 186 7.35 -18.86 8.72
C ALA A 186 8.11 -18.00 9.73
N ARG A 187 9.05 -18.61 10.43
CA ARG A 187 9.85 -17.94 11.44
C ARG A 187 10.68 -16.81 10.84
N GLY A 188 10.36 -15.58 11.23
CA GLY A 188 11.10 -14.39 10.82
C GLY A 188 10.87 -13.91 9.40
N CYS A 189 10.05 -14.60 8.58
CA CYS A 189 9.69 -14.14 7.24
C CYS A 189 8.26 -14.50 6.84
N GLN A 190 7.76 -13.79 5.83
CA GLN A 190 6.52 -14.09 5.13
C GLN A 190 6.79 -14.08 3.62
N ILE A 191 6.11 -14.97 2.89
CA ILE A 191 6.08 -14.94 1.42
C ILE A 191 4.65 -14.67 0.98
N PHE A 192 4.50 -13.65 0.14
CA PHE A 192 3.23 -13.29 -0.49
C PHE A 192 3.22 -13.83 -1.91
N ILE A 193 2.14 -14.48 -2.27
CA ILE A 193 1.86 -14.93 -3.63
C ILE A 193 0.64 -14.17 -4.12
N THR A 194 0.82 -13.42 -5.20
CA THR A 194 -0.24 -12.59 -5.78
C THR A 194 -0.47 -13.02 -7.23
N PRO A 195 -1.67 -13.49 -7.62
CA PRO A 195 -2.00 -13.70 -9.01
C PRO A 195 -1.99 -12.35 -9.73
N LEU A 196 -1.26 -12.20 -10.83
CA LEU A 196 -1.12 -10.92 -11.56
C LEU A 196 -1.83 -10.92 -12.91
N THR A 197 -1.76 -12.04 -13.60
CA THR A 197 -2.49 -12.31 -14.84
C THR A 197 -2.84 -13.80 -14.88
N GLY A 198 -3.54 -14.25 -15.92
CA GLY A 198 -3.77 -15.69 -16.11
C GLY A 198 -2.49 -16.52 -16.36
N GLN A 199 -1.32 -15.88 -16.45
CA GLN A 199 -0.05 -16.54 -16.76
C GLN A 199 1.14 -16.02 -15.93
N GLU A 200 0.89 -15.21 -14.90
CA GLU A 200 1.95 -14.63 -14.09
C GLU A 200 1.56 -14.53 -12.61
N VAL A 201 2.48 -14.86 -11.74
CA VAL A 201 2.38 -14.66 -10.29
C VAL A 201 3.49 -13.74 -9.80
N GLY A 202 3.14 -12.85 -8.89
CA GLY A 202 4.08 -12.06 -8.09
C GLY A 202 4.43 -12.80 -6.81
N VAL A 203 5.71 -12.77 -6.45
CA VAL A 203 6.24 -13.35 -5.22
C VAL A 203 6.99 -12.27 -4.45
N ALA A 204 6.55 -11.97 -3.23
CA ALA A 204 7.22 -10.98 -2.38
C ALA A 204 7.62 -11.63 -1.05
N VAL A 205 8.89 -11.47 -0.67
CA VAL A 205 9.44 -11.92 0.62
C VAL A 205 9.53 -10.73 1.55
N LEU A 206 9.00 -10.83 2.77
CA LEU A 206 9.18 -9.86 3.83
C LEU A 206 9.92 -10.50 5.01
N SER A 207 11.01 -9.87 5.48
CA SER A 207 11.82 -10.38 6.57
C SER A 207 12.37 -9.27 7.46
N ARG A 208 12.72 -9.62 8.71
CA ARG A 208 13.55 -8.78 9.60
C ARG A 208 15.05 -8.95 9.30
N ARG A 209 15.45 -10.00 8.58
CA ARG A 209 16.84 -10.27 8.21
C ARG A 209 17.17 -9.54 6.90
N PRO A 210 18.13 -8.59 6.93
CA PRO A 210 18.60 -7.95 5.70
C PRO A 210 19.21 -9.00 4.77
N GLY A 211 18.91 -8.92 3.48
CA GLY A 211 19.48 -9.82 2.47
C GLY A 211 18.85 -11.20 2.35
N LEU A 212 17.82 -11.56 3.14
CA LEU A 212 17.07 -12.80 2.93
C LEU A 212 16.38 -12.76 1.57
N ARG A 213 16.85 -13.62 0.66
CA ARG A 213 16.34 -13.73 -0.70
C ARG A 213 15.31 -14.84 -0.82
N LEU A 214 14.55 -14.84 -1.94
CA LEU A 214 13.48 -15.81 -2.17
C LEU A 214 13.98 -17.25 -2.09
N GLU A 215 15.09 -17.57 -2.75
CA GLU A 215 15.65 -18.94 -2.77
C GLU A 215 15.92 -19.46 -1.36
N GLU A 216 16.56 -18.65 -0.51
CA GLU A 216 16.84 -19.01 0.88
C GLU A 216 15.55 -19.07 1.72
N ALA A 217 14.60 -18.14 1.49
CA ALA A 217 13.33 -18.12 2.19
C ALA A 217 12.50 -19.38 1.87
N LEU A 218 12.50 -19.86 0.63
CA LEU A 218 11.75 -21.04 0.20
C LEU A 218 12.15 -22.32 0.92
N ALA A 219 13.34 -22.40 1.50
CA ALA A 219 13.74 -23.54 2.34
C ALA A 219 12.81 -23.77 3.53
N GLN A 220 12.10 -22.71 3.98
CA GLN A 220 11.10 -22.80 5.06
C GLN A 220 9.69 -23.10 4.55
N PHE A 221 9.48 -23.27 3.24
CA PHE A 221 8.17 -23.44 2.60
C PHE A 221 8.22 -24.55 1.53
N PRO A 222 8.42 -25.84 1.90
CA PRO A 222 8.62 -26.94 0.94
C PRO A 222 7.50 -27.06 -0.10
N SER A 223 6.23 -26.92 0.34
CA SER A 223 5.06 -26.98 -0.55
C SER A 223 5.05 -25.83 -1.57
N LEU A 224 5.42 -24.61 -1.15
CA LEU A 224 5.52 -23.46 -2.04
C LEU A 224 6.71 -23.59 -2.98
N ALA A 225 7.87 -24.07 -2.48
CA ALA A 225 9.03 -24.36 -3.30
C ALA A 225 8.71 -25.36 -4.41
N GLN A 226 7.89 -26.38 -4.13
CA GLN A 226 7.41 -27.33 -5.13
C GLN A 226 6.53 -26.66 -6.19
N LYS A 227 5.60 -25.78 -5.81
CA LYS A 227 4.74 -25.02 -6.74
C LYS A 227 5.53 -24.09 -7.65
N LEU A 228 6.62 -23.52 -7.16
CA LEU A 228 7.49 -22.61 -7.93
C LEU A 228 8.60 -23.35 -8.71
N ARG A 229 8.73 -24.68 -8.56
CA ARG A 229 9.76 -25.46 -9.23
C ARG A 229 9.59 -25.40 -10.76
N GLY A 230 10.66 -24.99 -11.45
CA GLY A 230 10.65 -24.86 -12.91
C GLY A 230 9.95 -23.61 -13.44
N ALA A 231 9.40 -22.76 -12.57
CA ALA A 231 8.83 -21.48 -13.00
C ALA A 231 9.92 -20.55 -13.53
N THR A 232 9.65 -19.90 -14.67
CA THR A 232 10.60 -18.98 -15.31
C THR A 232 10.46 -17.58 -14.71
N PRO A 233 11.51 -17.00 -14.09
CA PRO A 233 11.49 -15.61 -13.66
C PRO A 233 11.27 -14.65 -14.83
N THR A 234 10.34 -13.71 -14.67
CA THR A 234 10.07 -12.64 -15.65
C THR A 234 10.74 -11.32 -15.26
N THR A 235 11.20 -11.22 -14.01
CA THR A 235 12.02 -10.10 -13.54
C THR A 235 13.17 -10.57 -12.67
N ARG A 236 14.21 -9.75 -12.58
CA ARG A 236 15.22 -9.89 -11.52
C ARG A 236 14.56 -9.56 -10.17
N GLU A 237 15.07 -10.20 -9.12
CA GLU A 237 14.68 -9.86 -7.75
C GLU A 237 15.19 -8.46 -7.39
N PHE A 238 14.31 -7.64 -6.83
CA PHE A 238 14.63 -6.29 -6.38
C PHE A 238 13.94 -6.00 -5.05
N GLY A 239 14.52 -5.11 -4.24
CA GLY A 239 14.09 -4.94 -2.86
C GLY A 239 14.06 -3.51 -2.38
N ASP A 240 13.32 -3.28 -1.30
CA ASP A 240 13.26 -2.04 -0.53
C ASP A 240 12.99 -2.37 0.94
N THR A 241 13.00 -1.35 1.77
CA THR A 241 12.63 -1.46 3.19
C THR A 241 11.19 -1.09 3.43
N THR A 242 10.59 -1.64 4.47
CA THR A 242 9.26 -1.27 4.97
C THR A 242 9.30 -1.10 6.49
N CYS A 243 8.36 -0.34 7.03
CA CYS A 243 8.21 -0.16 8.48
C CYS A 243 6.81 0.37 8.79
N LEU A 244 6.38 0.24 10.04
CA LEU A 244 5.22 1.00 10.53
C LEU A 244 5.70 2.35 11.04
N LYS A 245 5.35 3.45 10.35
CA LYS A 245 5.65 4.82 10.75
C LYS A 245 4.38 5.64 10.85
N ILE A 246 4.07 6.12 12.05
CA ILE A 246 2.88 6.94 12.33
C ILE A 246 3.35 8.36 12.58
N LEU A 247 2.72 9.31 11.89
CA LEU A 247 2.99 10.73 12.06
C LEU A 247 1.93 11.39 12.94
N PRO A 248 2.30 12.34 13.81
CA PRO A 248 1.32 13.11 14.59
C PRO A 248 0.49 14.05 13.71
N ALA A 249 1.09 14.54 12.63
CA ALA A 249 0.43 15.39 11.64
C ALA A 249 0.91 15.06 10.23
N VAL A 250 -0.01 15.17 9.25
CA VAL A 250 0.25 14.97 7.81
C VAL A 250 0.00 16.23 7.00
N ALA A 251 -0.35 17.33 7.67
CA ALA A 251 -0.55 18.63 7.05
C ALA A 251 -0.01 19.74 7.95
N ARG A 252 0.58 20.78 7.35
CA ARG A 252 1.04 22.01 8.02
C ARG A 252 1.06 23.17 7.02
N GLY A 253 0.41 24.29 7.38
CA GLY A 253 0.34 25.47 6.51
C GLY A 253 -0.28 25.12 5.15
N ARG A 254 0.51 25.22 4.08
CA ARG A 254 0.10 24.91 2.72
C ARG A 254 0.59 23.53 2.22
N VAL A 255 1.19 22.72 3.09
CA VAL A 255 1.77 21.42 2.75
C VAL A 255 0.93 20.30 3.29
N ALA A 256 0.62 19.32 2.46
CA ALA A 256 -0.01 18.05 2.84
C ALA A 256 0.82 16.86 2.33
N LEU A 257 0.75 15.73 3.02
CA LEU A 257 1.48 14.51 2.67
C LEU A 257 0.49 13.39 2.32
N VAL A 258 0.84 12.56 1.31
CA VAL A 258 0.04 11.40 0.91
C VAL A 258 0.92 10.16 0.72
N GLY A 259 0.30 8.98 0.75
CA GLY A 259 0.99 7.70 0.60
C GLY A 259 2.06 7.52 1.67
N ASP A 260 3.18 6.87 1.34
CA ASP A 260 4.26 6.60 2.30
C ASP A 260 4.88 7.88 2.88
N ALA A 261 4.75 9.03 2.22
CA ALA A 261 5.19 10.31 2.75
C ALA A 261 4.36 10.75 3.98
N SER A 262 3.09 10.38 4.05
CA SER A 262 2.17 10.68 5.17
C SER A 262 2.27 9.69 6.34
N GLY A 263 3.21 8.77 6.29
CA GLY A 263 3.38 7.65 7.22
C GLY A 263 3.26 6.33 6.46
N THR A 264 3.84 5.27 7.02
CA THR A 264 3.81 3.96 6.38
C THR A 264 3.10 2.95 7.27
N VAL A 265 2.25 2.13 6.67
CA VAL A 265 1.83 0.86 7.24
C VAL A 265 2.81 -0.21 6.80
N ASP A 266 3.06 -1.21 7.64
CA ASP A 266 3.99 -2.28 7.26
C ASP A 266 3.42 -3.05 6.05
N ALA A 267 4.29 -3.40 5.10
CA ALA A 267 3.90 -4.06 3.86
C ALA A 267 3.20 -5.41 4.09
N VAL A 268 3.35 -6.01 5.29
CA VAL A 268 2.66 -7.25 5.69
C VAL A 268 1.13 -7.16 5.55
N THR A 269 0.57 -5.97 5.61
CA THR A 269 -0.89 -5.78 5.50
C THR A 269 -1.39 -5.67 4.07
N GLY A 270 -0.54 -5.40 3.08
CA GLY A 270 -0.96 -5.13 1.71
C GLY A 270 -1.76 -3.83 1.51
N HIS A 271 -1.86 -2.94 2.51
CA HIS A 271 -2.69 -1.72 2.43
C HIS A 271 -2.07 -0.56 1.67
N GLY A 272 -0.75 -0.55 1.40
CA GLY A 272 -0.04 0.65 0.97
C GLY A 272 -0.67 1.39 -0.23
N LEU A 273 -1.04 0.67 -1.29
CA LEU A 273 -1.72 1.26 -2.46
C LEU A 273 -3.14 1.72 -2.11
N SER A 274 -3.92 0.85 -1.48
CA SER A 274 -5.33 1.13 -1.14
C SER A 274 -5.46 2.34 -0.21
N LEU A 275 -4.60 2.43 0.80
CA LEU A 275 -4.54 3.56 1.72
C LEU A 275 -4.24 4.87 0.97
N SER A 276 -3.23 4.85 0.07
CA SER A 276 -2.85 6.03 -0.69
C SER A 276 -3.96 6.53 -1.63
N PHE A 277 -4.74 5.62 -2.22
CA PHE A 277 -5.85 5.98 -3.11
C PHE A 277 -7.04 6.56 -2.33
N GLN A 278 -7.33 6.02 -1.15
CA GLN A 278 -8.37 6.56 -0.26
C GLN A 278 -8.05 7.97 0.23
N GLN A 279 -6.78 8.29 0.44
CA GLN A 279 -6.34 9.63 0.88
C GLN A 279 -6.61 10.73 -0.15
N ALA A 280 -6.64 10.39 -1.45
CA ALA A 280 -6.69 11.36 -2.54
C ALA A 280 -7.97 12.19 -2.57
N ILE A 281 -9.13 11.58 -2.29
CA ILE A 281 -10.43 12.26 -2.33
C ILE A 281 -10.54 13.32 -1.24
N PRO A 282 -10.39 13.00 0.06
CA PRO A 282 -10.50 14.01 1.11
C PRO A 282 -9.37 15.06 1.04
N LEU A 283 -8.19 14.72 0.49
CA LEU A 283 -7.16 15.72 0.25
C LEU A 283 -7.64 16.73 -0.80
N ALA A 284 -8.15 16.29 -1.94
CA ALA A 284 -8.62 17.19 -2.99
C ALA A 284 -9.77 18.09 -2.49
N GLU A 285 -10.69 17.55 -1.70
CA GLU A 285 -11.76 18.34 -1.04
C GLU A 285 -11.19 19.40 -0.08
N ALA A 286 -10.21 19.02 0.74
CA ALA A 286 -9.55 19.94 1.66
C ALA A 286 -8.81 21.08 0.94
N LEU A 287 -8.16 20.78 -0.19
CA LEU A 287 -7.52 21.81 -1.03
C LEU A 287 -8.56 22.78 -1.61
N ARG A 288 -9.70 22.27 -2.11
CA ARG A 288 -10.79 23.08 -2.63
C ARG A 288 -11.41 23.97 -1.55
N LEU A 289 -11.61 23.43 -0.35
CA LEU A 289 -12.14 24.16 0.81
C LEU A 289 -11.10 25.10 1.45
N SER A 290 -9.83 24.99 1.08
CA SER A 290 -8.71 25.69 1.72
C SER A 290 -8.58 25.36 3.22
N ASP A 291 -8.95 24.12 3.59
CA ASP A 291 -8.92 23.62 4.98
C ASP A 291 -8.21 22.25 5.06
N LEU A 292 -6.91 22.27 5.30
CA LEU A 292 -6.11 21.06 5.49
C LEU A 292 -6.38 20.33 6.83
N ALA A 293 -7.09 20.97 7.80
CA ALA A 293 -7.51 20.28 9.00
C ALA A 293 -8.56 19.21 8.68
N HIS A 294 -9.42 19.46 7.70
CA HIS A 294 -10.34 18.46 7.17
C HIS A 294 -9.59 17.21 6.69
N TYR A 295 -8.55 17.38 5.87
CA TYR A 295 -7.71 16.25 5.42
C TYR A 295 -6.99 15.54 6.58
N GLN A 296 -6.44 16.30 7.54
CA GLN A 296 -5.78 15.75 8.72
C GLN A 296 -6.69 14.80 9.50
N ASN A 297 -7.96 15.15 9.67
CA ASN A 297 -8.96 14.34 10.36
C ASN A 297 -9.35 13.12 9.54
N ALA A 298 -9.63 13.28 8.25
CA ALA A 298 -9.94 12.18 7.33
C ALA A 298 -8.78 11.16 7.26
N HIS A 299 -7.53 11.63 7.19
CA HIS A 299 -6.34 10.78 7.16
C HIS A 299 -6.24 9.89 8.41
N ARG A 300 -6.53 10.41 9.61
CA ARG A 300 -6.53 9.62 10.86
C ARG A 300 -7.53 8.49 10.81
N HIS A 301 -8.74 8.75 10.31
CA HIS A 301 -9.79 7.74 10.17
C HIS A 301 -9.41 6.66 9.14
N ILE A 302 -8.93 7.08 7.97
CA ILE A 302 -8.50 6.16 6.89
C ILE A 302 -7.33 5.28 7.36
N ALA A 303 -6.38 5.81 8.13
CA ALA A 303 -5.22 5.09 8.58
C ALA A 303 -5.47 4.15 9.80
N ALA A 304 -6.59 4.30 10.50
CA ALA A 304 -6.83 3.62 11.78
C ALA A 304 -6.81 2.09 11.65
N VAL A 305 -7.60 1.54 10.71
CA VAL A 305 -7.66 0.09 10.48
C VAL A 305 -6.33 -0.46 9.95
N PRO A 306 -5.70 0.12 8.91
CA PRO A 306 -4.39 -0.30 8.44
C PRO A 306 -3.31 -0.32 9.53
N ILE A 307 -3.28 0.68 10.43
CA ILE A 307 -2.35 0.73 11.56
C ILE A 307 -2.63 -0.40 12.56
N ALA A 308 -3.89 -0.61 12.92
CA ALA A 308 -4.29 -1.69 13.85
C ALA A 308 -3.92 -3.07 13.29
N MET A 309 -4.21 -3.32 12.01
CA MET A 309 -3.84 -4.56 11.32
C MET A 309 -2.32 -4.75 11.21
N SER A 310 -1.57 -3.67 10.92
CA SER A 310 -0.09 -3.74 10.95
C SER A 310 0.42 -4.22 12.30
N ARG A 311 -0.08 -3.67 13.41
CA ARG A 311 0.33 -4.07 14.76
C ARG A 311 0.02 -5.54 15.03
N LEU A 312 -1.19 -5.99 14.67
CA LEU A 312 -1.62 -7.37 14.85
C LEU A 312 -0.75 -8.33 14.03
N MET A 313 -0.57 -8.06 12.75
CA MET A 313 0.22 -8.94 11.87
C MET A 313 1.73 -8.93 12.21
N LEU A 314 2.27 -7.80 12.67
CA LEU A 314 3.64 -7.73 13.18
C LEU A 314 3.81 -8.53 14.48
N LEU A 315 2.79 -8.61 15.32
CA LEU A 315 2.78 -9.46 16.52
C LEU A 315 2.79 -10.94 16.12
N MET A 316 1.94 -11.36 15.18
CA MET A 316 1.94 -12.73 14.62
C MET A 316 3.29 -13.08 14.00
N GLY A 317 3.89 -12.20 13.21
CA GLY A 317 5.22 -12.40 12.60
C GLY A 317 6.39 -12.38 13.60
N GLY A 318 6.13 -11.96 14.83
CA GLY A 318 7.13 -11.90 15.92
C GLY A 318 7.17 -13.13 16.82
N SER A 319 6.16 -14.01 16.78
CA SER A 319 6.01 -15.15 17.67
C SER A 319 5.37 -16.32 16.94
N ASP A 320 6.09 -17.44 16.87
CA ASP A 320 5.58 -18.68 16.27
C ASP A 320 4.34 -19.18 17.03
N TRP A 321 4.38 -19.09 18.35
CA TRP A 321 3.27 -19.48 19.22
C TRP A 321 1.98 -18.68 18.91
N ILE A 322 2.09 -17.34 18.80
CA ILE A 322 0.93 -16.49 18.44
C ILE A 322 0.44 -16.81 17.05
N ARG A 323 1.34 -16.94 16.08
CA ARG A 323 1.01 -17.21 14.68
C ARG A 323 0.25 -18.53 14.53
N ASN A 324 0.85 -19.63 15.01
CA ASN A 324 0.27 -20.97 14.84
C ASN A 324 -1.11 -21.04 15.48
N ARG A 325 -1.26 -20.53 16.72
CA ARG A 325 -2.56 -20.46 17.38
C ARG A 325 -3.57 -19.62 16.63
N THR A 326 -3.15 -18.48 16.07
CA THR A 326 -4.06 -17.60 15.32
C THR A 326 -4.57 -18.30 14.07
N ILE A 327 -3.69 -18.91 13.25
CA ILE A 327 -4.09 -19.58 12.02
C ILE A 327 -4.92 -20.81 12.32
N HIS A 328 -4.54 -21.60 13.33
CA HIS A 328 -5.31 -22.74 13.81
C HIS A 328 -6.72 -22.32 14.30
N LEU A 329 -6.82 -21.23 15.07
CA LEU A 329 -8.10 -20.68 15.51
C LEU A 329 -8.97 -20.25 14.32
N PHE A 330 -8.39 -19.64 13.30
CA PHE A 330 -9.10 -19.27 12.06
C PHE A 330 -9.65 -20.52 11.35
N GLN A 331 -8.87 -21.59 11.28
CA GLN A 331 -9.30 -22.85 10.69
C GLN A 331 -10.42 -23.52 11.51
N LYS A 332 -10.31 -23.52 12.84
CA LYS A 332 -11.31 -24.16 13.73
C LYS A 332 -12.57 -23.36 13.97
N THR A 333 -12.55 -22.04 13.72
CA THR A 333 -13.70 -21.17 14.00
C THR A 333 -14.20 -20.55 12.70
N PRO A 334 -15.15 -21.24 11.99
CA PRO A 334 -15.76 -20.68 10.79
C PRO A 334 -16.37 -19.31 11.07
N GLY A 335 -16.19 -18.37 10.13
CA GLY A 335 -16.69 -16.99 10.28
C GLY A 335 -15.75 -16.03 10.99
N LEU A 336 -14.75 -16.48 11.77
CA LEU A 336 -13.81 -15.58 12.44
C LEU A 336 -12.86 -14.89 11.43
N PHE A 337 -12.20 -15.66 10.58
CA PHE A 337 -11.30 -15.10 9.59
C PHE A 337 -12.01 -14.24 8.54
N PRO A 338 -13.19 -14.67 7.97
CA PRO A 338 -14.00 -13.80 7.10
C PRO A 338 -14.37 -12.46 7.75
N ARG A 339 -14.76 -12.45 9.04
CA ARG A 339 -15.11 -11.22 9.76
C ARG A 339 -13.90 -10.30 9.94
N LEU A 340 -12.73 -10.85 10.33
CA LEU A 340 -11.50 -10.09 10.45
C LEU A 340 -11.01 -9.59 9.10
N LEU A 341 -11.16 -10.39 8.03
CA LEU A 341 -10.86 -9.99 6.67
C LEU A 341 -11.78 -8.86 6.19
N ALA A 342 -13.06 -8.88 6.53
CA ALA A 342 -14.00 -7.80 6.21
C ALA A 342 -13.58 -6.48 6.87
N ILE A 343 -13.08 -6.52 8.11
CA ILE A 343 -12.52 -5.36 8.79
C ILE A 343 -11.20 -4.94 8.13
N HIS A 344 -10.31 -5.89 7.84
CA HIS A 344 -9.05 -5.63 7.14
C HIS A 344 -9.27 -4.99 5.76
N ALA A 345 -10.26 -5.46 5.00
CA ALA A 345 -10.64 -4.88 3.72
C ALA A 345 -11.48 -3.60 3.85
N GLU A 346 -11.75 -3.15 5.09
CA GLU A 346 -12.53 -1.97 5.41
C GLU A 346 -13.98 -2.01 4.87
N THR A 347 -14.53 -3.21 4.66
CA THR A 347 -15.95 -3.44 4.32
C THR A 347 -16.84 -3.53 5.56
N MET A 348 -16.24 -3.72 6.74
CA MET A 348 -16.86 -3.63 8.05
C MET A 348 -16.08 -2.69 8.97
N PRO A 349 -16.75 -1.90 9.84
CA PRO A 349 -16.06 -1.03 10.77
C PRO A 349 -15.40 -1.83 11.90
N LEU A 350 -14.30 -1.32 12.45
CA LEU A 350 -13.60 -1.93 13.59
C LEU A 350 -14.52 -2.07 14.82
N SER A 351 -15.46 -1.16 15.01
CA SER A 351 -16.46 -1.18 16.06
C SER A 351 -17.46 -2.35 15.97
N SER A 352 -17.47 -3.10 14.85
CA SER A 352 -18.28 -4.32 14.73
C SER A 352 -17.77 -5.48 15.60
N ILE A 353 -16.55 -5.38 16.14
CA ILE A 353 -16.02 -6.30 17.15
C ILE A 353 -16.44 -5.78 18.52
N GLY A 354 -17.42 -6.44 19.15
CA GLY A 354 -17.82 -6.13 20.51
C GLY A 354 -16.86 -6.65 21.57
N VAL A 355 -17.01 -6.16 22.81
CA VAL A 355 -16.21 -6.63 23.95
C VAL A 355 -16.39 -8.14 24.18
N ALA A 356 -17.59 -8.65 24.00
CA ALA A 356 -17.90 -10.08 24.10
C ALA A 356 -17.16 -10.91 23.04
N ASP A 357 -17.02 -10.39 21.83
CA ASP A 357 -16.23 -11.02 20.76
C ASP A 357 -14.76 -11.12 21.15
N ILE A 358 -14.19 -10.00 21.65
CA ILE A 358 -12.76 -9.94 22.07
C ILE A 358 -12.52 -10.95 23.19
N ALA A 359 -13.40 -10.99 24.20
CA ALA A 359 -13.28 -11.95 25.30
C ALA A 359 -13.42 -13.40 24.81
N GLY A 360 -14.40 -13.66 23.90
CA GLY A 360 -14.60 -14.97 23.29
C GLY A 360 -13.41 -15.42 22.43
N PHE A 361 -12.80 -14.50 21.67
CA PHE A 361 -11.59 -14.78 20.90
C PHE A 361 -10.40 -15.06 21.81
N GLY A 362 -10.18 -14.24 22.84
CA GLY A 362 -9.14 -14.45 23.82
C GLY A 362 -9.23 -15.80 24.52
N TRP A 363 -10.45 -16.17 24.94
CA TRP A 363 -10.70 -17.47 25.56
C TRP A 363 -10.42 -18.65 24.61
N LYS A 364 -10.95 -18.59 23.38
CA LYS A 364 -10.69 -19.61 22.36
C LYS A 364 -9.21 -19.69 22.02
N PHE A 365 -8.53 -18.55 21.88
CA PHE A 365 -7.11 -18.47 21.59
C PHE A 365 -6.25 -19.15 22.68
N LEU A 366 -6.60 -19.01 23.95
CA LEU A 366 -5.87 -19.65 25.05
C LEU A 366 -6.10 -21.17 25.10
N ARG A 367 -7.23 -21.67 24.57
CA ARG A 367 -7.59 -23.08 24.55
C ARG A 367 -7.21 -23.82 23.26
N THR A 368 -6.88 -23.10 22.20
CA THR A 368 -6.35 -23.64 20.96
C THR A 368 -4.89 -24.05 21.11
#